data_1a1aff66d79080567db34089440ba474
#
_entry.id   1a1aff66d79080567db34089440ba474
#
_cell.length_a   1.000
_cell.length_b   1.000
_cell.length_c   1.000
_cell.angle_alpha   90.00
_cell.angle_beta   90.00
_cell.angle_gamma   90.00
#
_symmetry.space_group_name_H-M   'P 1'
#
loop_
_entity.id
_entity.type
_entity.pdbx_description
1 polymer ?
#
loop_
_entity_poly.entity_id
_entity_poly.type
_entity_poly.pdbx_seq_one_letter_code
_entity_poly.pdbx_strand_id
1 'polypeptide(L)'
;MEYTIDDILKECDNLVYEFQNSLKKRSIHLLDKRNYLIAMLYYKFGYTEKKISIIFGINRTTASVAKFYPYTLLKNSDEVFNANTSEYLINYPYDFPSFKNNSFKKNIKITMYFDIKTLKKIKAYRDIVDEKTVANAIKRLVTNGLNLWEK
;
A
#
# COMPACT_ATOMS: atom_id res chain seq x y z
N MET A 1 22.54 -12.60 15.68
CA MET A 1 21.60 -13.43 16.49
C MET A 1 20.41 -13.76 15.58
N GLU A 2 20.05 -15.03 15.46
CA GLU A 2 18.94 -15.44 14.58
C GLU A 2 17.67 -15.41 15.44
N TYR A 3 16.71 -14.57 15.07
CA TYR A 3 15.43 -14.45 15.78
C TYR A 3 14.38 -15.40 15.19
N THR A 4 13.47 -15.85 16.01
CA THR A 4 12.44 -16.84 15.71
C THR A 4 11.09 -16.19 15.44
N ILE A 5 10.13 -16.99 14.96
CA ILE A 5 8.73 -16.52 14.81
C ILE A 5 8.10 -16.18 16.16
N ASP A 6 8.47 -16.90 17.24
CA ASP A 6 7.93 -16.68 18.57
C ASP A 6 8.40 -15.33 19.13
N ASP A 7 9.62 -14.90 18.83
CA ASP A 7 10.10 -13.56 19.19
C ASP A 7 9.24 -12.48 18.54
N ILE A 8 8.91 -12.64 17.25
CA ILE A 8 8.06 -11.68 16.51
C ILE A 8 6.62 -11.70 17.02
N LEU A 9 6.06 -12.86 17.33
CA LEU A 9 4.70 -12.95 17.88
C LEU A 9 4.62 -12.29 19.26
N LYS A 10 5.63 -12.44 20.10
CA LYS A 10 5.73 -11.75 21.39
C LYS A 10 5.75 -10.22 21.22
N GLU A 11 6.50 -9.73 20.23
CA GLU A 11 6.50 -8.30 19.92
C GLU A 11 5.14 -7.82 19.40
N CYS A 12 4.44 -8.64 18.62
CA CYS A 12 3.07 -8.32 18.19
C CYS A 12 2.12 -8.19 19.38
N ASP A 13 2.20 -9.11 20.35
CA ASP A 13 1.36 -9.07 21.56
C ASP A 13 1.67 -7.83 22.41
N ASN A 14 2.95 -7.51 22.61
CA ASN A 14 3.39 -6.31 23.29
C ASN A 14 2.83 -5.05 22.63
N LEU A 15 2.93 -4.97 21.31
CA LEU A 15 2.47 -3.82 20.55
C LEU A 15 0.94 -3.69 20.57
N VAL A 16 0.20 -4.80 20.50
CA VAL A 16 -1.27 -4.79 20.66
C VAL A 16 -1.67 -4.26 22.03
N TYR A 17 -0.96 -4.69 23.09
CA TYR A 17 -1.16 -4.17 24.43
C TYR A 17 -0.88 -2.66 24.52
N GLU A 18 0.21 -2.18 23.91
CA GLU A 18 0.52 -0.75 23.83
C GLU A 18 -0.59 0.05 23.12
N PHE A 19 -1.14 -0.46 22.02
CA PHE A 19 -2.27 0.18 21.32
C PHE A 19 -3.52 0.29 22.20
N GLN A 20 -3.81 -0.75 22.99
CA GLN A 20 -4.98 -0.77 23.87
C GLN A 20 -4.87 0.25 25.00
N ASN A 21 -3.65 0.47 25.52
CA ASN A 21 -3.36 1.37 26.63
C ASN A 21 -2.95 2.78 26.20
N SER A 22 -2.77 3.03 24.90
CA SER A 22 -2.39 4.33 24.40
C SER A 22 -3.57 5.31 24.42
N LEU A 23 -3.34 6.48 25.03
CA LEU A 23 -4.28 7.61 24.99
C LEU A 23 -4.49 8.14 23.55
N LYS A 24 -3.50 7.96 22.68
CA LYS A 24 -3.53 8.35 21.27
C LYS A 24 -3.70 7.12 20.38
N LYS A 25 -4.94 6.73 20.10
CA LYS A 25 -5.28 5.57 19.25
C LYS A 25 -4.64 5.56 17.83
N ARG A 26 -4.03 6.67 17.39
CA ARG A 26 -3.36 6.81 16.09
C ARG A 26 -1.96 7.38 16.22
N SER A 27 -1.18 6.89 17.19
CA SER A 27 0.24 7.23 17.25
C SER A 27 0.97 6.72 16.00
N ILE A 28 1.60 7.62 15.24
CA ILE A 28 2.39 7.27 14.04
C ILE A 28 3.49 6.27 14.42
N HIS A 29 4.15 6.48 15.55
CA HIS A 29 5.17 5.59 16.07
C HIS A 29 4.69 4.12 16.21
N LEU A 30 3.50 3.90 16.81
CA LEU A 30 2.94 2.56 16.97
C LEU A 30 2.46 1.99 15.62
N LEU A 31 1.98 2.84 14.71
CA LEU A 31 1.57 2.42 13.38
C LEU A 31 2.76 1.94 12.55
N ASP A 32 3.89 2.62 12.61
CA ASP A 32 5.11 2.24 11.89
C ASP A 32 5.67 0.91 12.43
N LYS A 33 5.76 0.75 13.74
CA LYS A 33 6.13 -0.52 14.39
C LYS A 33 5.21 -1.66 13.95
N ARG A 34 3.89 -1.44 13.97
CA ARG A 34 2.90 -2.43 13.51
C ARG A 34 3.11 -2.81 12.04
N ASN A 35 3.28 -1.82 11.17
CA ASN A 35 3.48 -2.08 9.75
C ASN A 35 4.76 -2.89 9.49
N TYR A 36 5.83 -2.63 10.25
CA TYR A 36 7.06 -3.42 10.20
C TYR A 36 6.82 -4.88 10.56
N LEU A 37 6.16 -5.15 11.68
CA LEU A 37 5.85 -6.53 12.14
C LEU A 37 4.88 -7.25 11.18
N ILE A 38 3.89 -6.54 10.61
CA ILE A 38 2.99 -7.08 9.59
C ILE A 38 3.77 -7.55 8.36
N ALA A 39 4.71 -6.72 7.88
CA ALA A 39 5.54 -7.08 6.75
C ALA A 39 6.46 -8.26 7.05
N MET A 40 7.05 -8.31 8.25
CA MET A 40 7.86 -9.45 8.72
C MET A 40 7.06 -10.75 8.72
N LEU A 41 5.88 -10.76 9.34
CA LEU A 41 4.99 -11.93 9.40
C LEU A 41 4.62 -12.41 7.99
N TYR A 42 4.37 -11.48 7.08
CA TYR A 42 3.97 -11.82 5.72
C TYR A 42 5.14 -12.36 4.87
N TYR A 43 6.25 -11.61 4.80
CA TYR A 43 7.34 -11.92 3.86
C TYR A 43 8.35 -12.93 4.37
N LYS A 44 8.71 -12.88 5.65
CA LYS A 44 9.67 -13.81 6.22
C LYS A 44 9.02 -15.10 6.68
N PHE A 45 7.85 -15.01 7.33
CA PHE A 45 7.22 -16.16 7.98
C PHE A 45 6.00 -16.72 7.23
N GLY A 46 5.62 -16.14 6.10
CA GLY A 46 4.57 -16.67 5.21
C GLY A 46 3.15 -16.63 5.80
N TYR A 47 2.90 -15.74 6.77
CA TYR A 47 1.55 -15.58 7.33
C TYR A 47 0.60 -14.97 6.31
N THR A 48 -0.62 -15.48 6.27
CA THR A 48 -1.67 -14.90 5.41
C THR A 48 -2.20 -13.59 6.01
N GLU A 49 -2.67 -12.68 5.16
CA GLU A 49 -3.30 -11.41 5.60
C GLU A 49 -4.44 -11.66 6.60
N LYS A 50 -5.18 -12.79 6.45
CA LYS A 50 -6.25 -13.18 7.38
C LYS A 50 -5.69 -13.50 8.77
N LYS A 51 -4.60 -14.26 8.87
CA LYS A 51 -3.97 -14.57 10.16
C LYS A 51 -3.42 -13.30 10.81
N ILE A 52 -2.73 -12.46 10.02
CA ILE A 52 -2.17 -11.18 10.49
C ILE A 52 -3.28 -10.25 11.01
N SER A 53 -4.41 -10.16 10.30
CA SER A 53 -5.53 -9.33 10.73
C SER A 53 -6.11 -9.76 12.07
N ILE A 54 -6.11 -11.05 12.36
CA ILE A 54 -6.54 -11.60 13.67
C ILE A 54 -5.56 -11.22 14.77
N ILE A 55 -4.24 -11.39 14.55
CA ILE A 55 -3.19 -11.05 15.54
C ILE A 55 -3.29 -9.60 15.99
N PHE A 56 -3.45 -8.66 15.04
CA PHE A 56 -3.49 -7.23 15.34
C PHE A 56 -4.90 -6.66 15.60
N GLY A 57 -5.95 -7.47 15.53
CA GLY A 57 -7.33 -6.97 15.65
C GLY A 57 -7.72 -5.94 14.61
N ILE A 58 -7.20 -6.03 13.40
CA ILE A 58 -7.45 -5.11 12.27
C ILE A 58 -8.19 -5.82 11.14
N ASN A 59 -8.78 -5.07 10.22
CA ASN A 59 -9.38 -5.71 9.05
C ASN A 59 -8.30 -6.18 8.05
N ARG A 60 -8.66 -7.18 7.22
CA ARG A 60 -7.76 -7.77 6.23
C ARG A 60 -7.21 -6.75 5.23
N THR A 61 -8.01 -5.79 4.82
CA THR A 61 -7.59 -4.74 3.88
C THR A 61 -6.47 -3.89 4.48
N THR A 62 -6.57 -3.56 5.78
CA THR A 62 -5.50 -2.84 6.48
C THR A 62 -4.21 -3.66 6.52
N ALA A 63 -4.28 -4.96 6.82
CA ALA A 63 -3.11 -5.84 6.80
C ALA A 63 -2.49 -5.93 5.39
N SER A 64 -3.33 -6.04 4.36
CA SER A 64 -2.89 -6.10 2.95
C SER A 64 -2.15 -4.85 2.50
N VAL A 65 -2.56 -3.67 2.95
CA VAL A 65 -1.89 -2.41 2.63
C VAL A 65 -0.63 -2.21 3.47
N ALA A 66 -0.71 -2.49 4.77
CA ALA A 66 0.37 -2.24 5.74
C ALA A 66 1.67 -2.98 5.41
N LYS A 67 1.60 -4.19 4.87
CA LYS A 67 2.78 -5.00 4.52
C LYS A 67 3.71 -4.35 3.49
N PHE A 68 3.22 -3.39 2.70
CA PHE A 68 4.01 -2.72 1.66
C PHE A 68 4.78 -1.49 2.17
N TYR A 69 4.35 -0.89 3.28
CA TYR A 69 4.93 0.34 3.79
C TYR A 69 6.43 0.23 4.11
N PRO A 70 6.90 -0.80 4.84
CA PRO A 70 8.30 -0.86 5.26
C PRO A 70 9.27 -0.83 4.08
N TYR A 71 9.03 -1.60 3.03
CA TYR A 71 9.87 -1.57 1.84
C TYR A 71 9.97 -0.17 1.24
N THR A 72 8.82 0.48 1.04
CA THR A 72 8.77 1.80 0.39
C THR A 72 9.46 2.86 1.22
N LEU A 73 9.22 2.87 2.54
CA LEU A 73 9.78 3.87 3.44
C LEU A 73 11.28 3.67 3.68
N LEU A 74 11.73 2.43 3.83
CA LEU A 74 13.16 2.12 3.95
C LEU A 74 13.93 2.44 2.67
N LYS A 75 13.37 2.13 1.51
CA LYS A 75 13.98 2.47 0.22
C LYS A 75 14.13 3.97 0.02
N ASN A 76 13.17 4.75 0.50
CA ASN A 76 13.18 6.21 0.40
C ASN A 76 13.95 6.88 1.55
N SER A 77 14.57 6.09 2.45
CA SER A 77 15.30 6.57 3.63
C SER A 77 14.45 7.51 4.50
N ASP A 78 13.17 7.15 4.70
CA ASP A 78 12.24 7.95 5.51
C ASP A 78 12.74 8.03 6.96
N GLU A 79 13.15 9.21 7.37
CA GLU A 79 13.78 9.44 8.69
C GLU A 79 12.83 9.15 9.85
N VAL A 80 11.54 9.49 9.70
CA VAL A 80 10.53 9.27 10.74
C VAL A 80 10.27 7.78 10.92
N PHE A 81 10.09 7.05 9.82
CA PHE A 81 9.92 5.61 9.87
C PHE A 81 11.14 4.90 10.45
N ASN A 82 12.35 5.30 10.00
CA ASN A 82 13.61 4.74 10.52
C ASN A 82 13.76 4.98 12.02
N ALA A 83 13.44 6.18 12.51
CA ALA A 83 13.48 6.49 13.93
C ALA A 83 12.46 5.68 14.72
N ASN A 84 11.21 5.58 14.22
CA ASN A 84 10.14 4.84 14.89
C ASN A 84 10.36 3.33 14.93
N THR A 85 11.09 2.77 13.96
CA THR A 85 11.36 1.32 13.84
C THR A 85 12.80 0.93 14.15
N SER A 86 13.62 1.86 14.65
CA SER A 86 15.06 1.66 14.87
C SER A 86 15.38 0.43 15.71
N GLU A 87 14.62 0.18 16.77
CA GLU A 87 14.75 -1.00 17.62
C GLU A 87 14.52 -2.31 16.84
N TYR A 88 13.51 -2.33 15.97
CA TYR A 88 13.21 -3.51 15.16
C TYR A 88 14.23 -3.70 14.03
N LEU A 89 14.76 -2.62 13.45
CA LEU A 89 15.82 -2.69 12.45
C LEU A 89 17.11 -3.28 13.02
N ILE A 90 17.39 -3.06 14.30
CA ILE A 90 18.57 -3.61 15.00
C ILE A 90 18.32 -5.06 15.44
N ASN A 91 17.19 -5.32 16.12
CA ASN A 91 16.92 -6.61 16.76
C ASN A 91 16.37 -7.64 15.79
N TYR A 92 15.62 -7.21 14.78
CA TYR A 92 14.92 -8.05 13.79
C TYR A 92 15.20 -7.56 12.37
N PRO A 93 16.46 -7.46 11.94
CA PRO A 93 16.77 -6.95 10.60
C PRO A 93 16.20 -7.86 9.51
N TYR A 94 15.55 -7.27 8.52
CA TYR A 94 15.02 -7.99 7.38
C TYR A 94 15.08 -7.13 6.11
N ASP A 95 15.63 -7.70 5.05
CA ASP A 95 15.62 -7.09 3.73
C ASP A 95 14.30 -7.42 3.02
N PHE A 96 13.37 -6.49 3.08
CA PHE A 96 12.06 -6.66 2.48
C PHE A 96 12.17 -6.77 0.96
N PRO A 97 11.50 -7.75 0.33
CA PRO A 97 11.61 -7.97 -1.09
C PRO A 97 11.17 -6.72 -1.87
N SER A 98 11.98 -6.35 -2.86
CA SER A 98 11.62 -5.27 -3.77
C SER A 98 10.37 -5.67 -4.55
N PHE A 99 9.32 -4.90 -4.42
CA PHE A 99 8.20 -5.03 -5.35
C PHE A 99 8.66 -4.53 -6.70
N LYS A 100 9.03 -5.43 -7.59
CA LYS A 100 9.02 -5.10 -9.02
C LYS A 100 7.59 -4.65 -9.31
N ASN A 101 7.46 -3.39 -9.65
CA ASN A 101 6.21 -2.65 -9.86
C ASN A 101 5.32 -3.24 -10.99
N ASN A 102 4.97 -4.54 -10.92
CA ASN A 102 4.05 -5.13 -11.88
C ASN A 102 2.57 -4.96 -11.50
N SER A 103 2.26 -4.36 -10.35
CA SER A 103 0.85 -4.16 -9.96
C SER A 103 0.51 -2.82 -9.31
N PHE A 104 1.48 -1.98 -8.96
CA PHE A 104 1.19 -0.57 -8.72
C PHE A 104 1.40 0.23 -10.01
N LYS A 105 0.62 -0.07 -11.04
CA LYS A 105 0.14 1.03 -11.87
C LYS A 105 -0.54 1.95 -10.88
N LYS A 106 0.11 3.07 -10.55
CA LYS A 106 -0.53 4.16 -9.81
C LYS A 106 -1.74 4.55 -10.64
N ASN A 107 -2.86 3.86 -10.44
CA ASN A 107 -4.13 4.30 -10.95
C ASN A 107 -4.48 5.54 -10.16
N ILE A 108 -3.96 6.68 -10.60
CA ILE A 108 -4.39 7.97 -10.09
C ILE A 108 -5.87 8.05 -10.46
N LYS A 109 -6.74 7.98 -9.45
CA LYS A 109 -8.17 8.16 -9.68
C LYS A 109 -8.38 9.63 -9.98
N ILE A 110 -8.58 9.94 -11.26
CA ILE A 110 -8.94 11.28 -11.71
C ILE A 110 -10.46 11.30 -11.84
N THR A 111 -11.11 12.21 -11.13
CA THR A 111 -12.53 12.50 -11.33
C THR A 111 -12.62 13.66 -12.30
N MET A 112 -13.23 13.44 -13.46
CA MET A 112 -13.44 14.46 -14.49
C MET A 112 -14.95 14.76 -14.60
N TYR A 113 -15.27 16.02 -14.65
CA TYR A 113 -16.63 16.50 -14.92
C TYR A 113 -16.71 16.98 -16.34
N PHE A 114 -17.68 16.48 -17.10
CA PHE A 114 -17.95 16.90 -18.46
C PHE A 114 -19.34 17.53 -18.54
N ASP A 115 -19.46 18.61 -19.30
CA ASP A 115 -20.77 19.09 -19.71
C ASP A 115 -21.47 18.06 -20.63
N ILE A 116 -22.79 18.20 -20.76
CA ILE A 116 -23.63 17.25 -21.53
C ILE A 116 -23.18 17.20 -23.00
N LYS A 117 -22.75 18.30 -23.56
CA LYS A 117 -22.33 18.39 -24.98
C LYS A 117 -21.02 17.62 -25.20
N THR A 118 -20.06 17.78 -24.33
CA THR A 118 -18.78 17.04 -24.36
C THR A 118 -19.00 15.56 -24.11
N LEU A 119 -19.85 15.20 -23.17
CA LEU A 119 -20.16 13.77 -22.91
C LEU A 119 -20.81 13.09 -24.11
N LYS A 120 -21.69 13.78 -24.85
CA LYS A 120 -22.29 13.26 -26.10
C LYS A 120 -21.20 13.00 -27.16
N LYS A 121 -20.23 13.89 -27.32
CA LYS A 121 -19.10 13.70 -28.24
C LYS A 121 -18.22 12.51 -27.84
N ILE A 122 -17.94 12.33 -26.56
CA ILE A 122 -17.16 11.19 -26.06
C ILE A 122 -17.90 9.87 -26.31
N LYS A 123 -19.22 9.84 -26.10
CA LYS A 123 -20.04 8.65 -26.40
C LYS A 123 -20.04 8.33 -27.88
N ALA A 124 -20.20 9.32 -28.76
CA ALA A 124 -20.12 9.11 -30.21
C ALA A 124 -18.72 8.59 -30.62
N TYR A 125 -17.64 9.15 -30.06
CA TYR A 125 -16.29 8.65 -30.29
C TYR A 125 -16.13 7.19 -29.81
N ARG A 126 -16.66 6.84 -28.62
CA ARG A 126 -16.67 5.47 -28.11
C ARG A 126 -17.24 4.49 -29.13
N ASP A 127 -18.38 4.84 -29.73
CA ASP A 127 -19.07 3.99 -30.69
C ASP A 127 -18.29 3.85 -32.02
N ILE A 128 -17.62 4.92 -32.43
CA ILE A 128 -16.76 4.90 -33.67
C ILE A 128 -15.52 3.99 -33.46
N VAL A 129 -14.92 4.01 -32.25
CA VAL A 129 -13.69 3.25 -31.97
C VAL A 129 -13.96 1.89 -31.34
N ASP A 130 -15.22 1.48 -31.25
CA ASP A 130 -15.69 0.22 -30.69
C ASP A 130 -15.19 -0.06 -29.24
N GLU A 131 -15.18 0.96 -28.41
CA GLU A 131 -14.79 0.81 -27.01
C GLU A 131 -15.97 0.41 -26.14
N LYS A 132 -15.76 -0.60 -25.27
CA LYS A 132 -16.80 -1.13 -24.38
C LYS A 132 -17.35 -0.13 -23.38
N THR A 133 -16.53 0.86 -22.97
CA THR A 133 -16.92 1.81 -21.93
C THR A 133 -16.49 3.24 -22.28
N VAL A 134 -17.21 4.22 -21.74
CA VAL A 134 -16.85 5.64 -21.85
C VAL A 134 -15.46 5.91 -21.23
N ALA A 135 -15.13 5.23 -20.15
CA ALA A 135 -13.82 5.36 -19.49
C ALA A 135 -12.66 4.90 -20.41
N ASN A 136 -12.84 3.81 -21.14
CA ASN A 136 -11.86 3.35 -22.12
C ASN A 136 -11.73 4.32 -23.30
N ALA A 137 -12.83 4.86 -23.79
CA ALA A 137 -12.81 5.88 -24.85
C ALA A 137 -12.05 7.13 -24.43
N ILE A 138 -12.27 7.62 -23.21
CA ILE A 138 -11.53 8.75 -22.63
C ILE A 138 -10.04 8.42 -22.54
N LYS A 139 -9.68 7.25 -22.00
CA LYS A 139 -8.29 6.82 -21.90
C LYS A 139 -7.60 6.82 -23.26
N ARG A 140 -8.27 6.31 -24.30
CA ARG A 140 -7.75 6.28 -25.66
C ARG A 140 -7.56 7.69 -26.25
N LEU A 141 -8.53 8.60 -26.03
CA LEU A 141 -8.41 10.00 -26.42
C LEU A 141 -7.22 10.69 -25.76
N VAL A 142 -7.03 10.48 -24.46
CA VAL A 142 -5.90 11.07 -23.72
C VAL A 142 -4.58 10.51 -24.24
N THR A 143 -4.48 9.18 -24.42
CA THR A 143 -3.25 8.55 -24.93
C THR A 143 -2.91 9.07 -26.35
N ASN A 144 -3.90 9.17 -27.24
CA ASN A 144 -3.68 9.70 -28.57
C ASN A 144 -3.28 11.18 -28.55
N GLY A 145 -3.88 11.98 -27.67
CA GLY A 145 -3.51 13.38 -27.48
C GLY A 145 -2.08 13.56 -26.99
N LEU A 146 -1.64 12.74 -26.02
CA LEU A 146 -0.27 12.76 -25.51
C LEU A 146 0.75 12.35 -26.60
N ASN A 147 0.46 11.31 -27.39
CA ASN A 147 1.33 10.88 -28.49
C ASN A 147 1.47 11.94 -29.60
N LEU A 148 0.48 12.82 -29.75
CA LEU A 148 0.58 13.95 -30.69
C LEU A 148 1.42 15.11 -30.13
N TRP A 149 1.55 15.19 -28.81
CA TRP A 149 2.30 16.26 -28.14
C TRP A 149 3.81 15.94 -28.03
N GLU A 150 4.17 14.66 -28.08
CA GLU A 150 5.55 14.18 -28.01
C GLU A 150 6.28 14.19 -29.38
N LYS A 151 5.59 14.61 -30.46
CA LYS A 151 6.16 14.78 -31.81
C LYS A 151 6.52 16.23 -32.07
#